data_af46a799c142c1bb4b0a3d694c360ac6
#
_entry.id   af46a799c142c1bb4b0a3d694c360ac6
#
_cell.length_a   1.000
_cell.length_b   1.000
_cell.length_c   1.000
_cell.angle_alpha   90.00
_cell.angle_beta   90.00
_cell.angle_gamma   90.00
#
_symmetry.space_group_name_H-M   'P 1'
#
loop_
_entity.id
_entity.type
_entity.pdbx_description
1 polymer ?
#
loop_
_entity_poly.entity_id
_entity_poly.type
_entity_poly.pdbx_seq_one_letter_code
_entity_poly.pdbx_strand_id
1 'polypeptide(L)'
;MTLIFINRRLLNHFISLSLLALTGHAIAVSHVGGNVPYENIEATVIPLIDAPKTILGQSFKYPSGTPLINAFNIDIPVGKKTSLHKHAVPLFVYVVSGEMIVDYGSKGKRTFKAGSAYIEAIEWCHIAQAVGNQPTKIIGVYLGQEKPDQIKPETCSKPN
;
A
#
# COMPACT_ATOMS: atom_id res chain seq x y z
N MET A 1 -10.13 80.76 30.78
CA MET A 1 -9.24 80.47 29.64
C MET A 1 -8.30 79.34 30.12
N THR A 2 -8.70 78.05 29.92
CA THR A 2 -8.05 76.92 30.54
C THR A 2 -7.47 76.08 29.39
N LEU A 3 -6.17 75.97 29.35
CA LEU A 3 -5.45 75.11 28.38
C LEU A 3 -5.46 73.72 28.82
N ILE A 4 -5.96 72.78 27.96
CA ILE A 4 -5.92 71.33 28.16
C ILE A 4 -4.71 70.82 27.38
N PHE A 5 -3.72 70.23 28.10
CA PHE A 5 -2.61 69.47 27.50
C PHE A 5 -3.03 68.06 27.19
N ILE A 6 -3.03 67.76 25.91
CA ILE A 6 -3.24 66.35 25.45
C ILE A 6 -1.91 65.68 25.35
N ASN A 7 -1.72 64.68 26.25
CA ASN A 7 -0.53 63.80 26.30
C ASN A 7 -0.70 62.62 25.31
N ARG A 8 0.01 62.72 24.19
CA ARG A 8 0.04 61.58 23.19
C ARG A 8 1.07 60.57 23.65
N ARG A 9 0.63 59.49 24.25
CA ARG A 9 1.44 58.25 24.39
C ARG A 9 1.40 57.49 23.08
N LEU A 10 2.53 57.45 22.39
CA LEU A 10 2.78 56.56 21.24
C LEU A 10 2.89 55.11 21.76
N LEU A 11 1.92 54.30 21.41
CA LEU A 11 1.92 52.87 21.70
C LEU A 11 2.63 52.16 20.55
N ASN A 12 3.91 51.81 20.73
CA ASN A 12 4.67 50.99 19.80
C ASN A 12 4.17 49.53 19.88
N HIS A 13 3.39 49.12 18.87
CA HIS A 13 3.05 47.70 18.68
C HIS A 13 4.22 47.07 17.95
N PHE A 14 5.03 46.31 18.68
CA PHE A 14 5.95 45.33 18.08
C PHE A 14 5.14 44.17 17.52
N ILE A 15 4.98 44.16 16.20
CA ILE A 15 4.47 42.97 15.49
C ILE A 15 5.62 41.95 15.43
N SER A 16 5.57 40.99 16.34
CA SER A 16 6.47 39.83 16.29
C SER A 16 6.03 38.91 15.15
N LEU A 17 6.78 38.94 14.06
CA LEU A 17 6.60 38.07 12.91
C LEU A 17 7.21 36.71 13.27
N SER A 18 6.39 35.81 13.78
CA SER A 18 6.79 34.40 14.04
C SER A 18 6.98 33.68 12.71
N LEU A 19 8.25 33.53 12.32
CA LEU A 19 8.64 32.69 11.16
C LEU A 19 8.37 31.22 11.51
N LEU A 20 7.27 30.66 11.02
CA LEU A 20 6.98 29.26 11.14
C LEU A 20 7.94 28.53 10.19
N ALA A 21 9.02 27.98 10.75
CA ALA A 21 9.93 27.10 10.01
C ALA A 21 9.17 25.78 9.71
N LEU A 22 8.71 25.61 8.47
CA LEU A 22 8.31 24.30 7.98
C LEU A 22 9.55 23.39 7.96
N THR A 23 9.72 22.57 8.99
CA THR A 23 10.67 21.47 8.96
C THR A 23 10.12 20.41 8.01
N GLY A 24 10.50 20.49 6.75
CA GLY A 24 10.29 19.43 5.80
C GLY A 24 11.02 18.18 6.32
N HIS A 25 10.28 17.18 6.77
CA HIS A 25 10.83 15.87 7.06
C HIS A 25 11.27 15.27 5.74
N ALA A 26 12.56 15.36 5.43
CA ALA A 26 13.16 14.58 4.37
C ALA A 26 12.99 13.11 4.78
N ILE A 27 12.13 12.39 4.06
CA ILE A 27 12.07 10.93 4.16
C ILE A 27 13.44 10.44 3.68
N ALA A 28 14.28 9.99 4.61
CA ALA A 28 15.52 9.33 4.27
C ALA A 28 15.15 8.06 3.50
N VAL A 29 15.33 8.09 2.19
CA VAL A 29 15.30 6.89 1.36
C VAL A 29 16.53 6.10 1.81
N SER A 30 16.31 5.03 2.57
CA SER A 30 17.37 4.10 2.93
C SER A 30 17.91 3.52 1.63
N HIS A 31 19.08 3.96 1.21
CA HIS A 31 19.82 3.30 0.16
C HIS A 31 20.13 1.90 0.70
N VAL A 32 19.56 0.89 0.06
CA VAL A 32 20.03 -0.49 0.24
C VAL A 32 21.47 -0.48 -0.23
N GLY A 33 22.39 -0.35 0.72
CA GLY A 33 23.84 -0.28 0.45
C GLY A 33 24.33 -1.63 -0.06
N GLY A 34 24.48 -1.73 -1.33
CA GLY A 34 25.11 -2.80 -2.10
C GLY A 34 25.30 -2.28 -3.51
N ASN A 35 26.36 -2.68 -4.17
CA ASN A 35 26.57 -2.38 -5.59
C ASN A 35 25.39 -2.86 -6.41
N VAL A 36 24.35 -2.04 -6.48
CA VAL A 36 23.21 -2.33 -7.36
C VAL A 36 23.62 -1.97 -8.78
N PRO A 37 23.34 -2.84 -9.78
CA PRO A 37 23.80 -2.65 -11.15
C PRO A 37 23.15 -1.44 -11.85
N TYR A 38 22.46 -0.59 -11.11
CA TYR A 38 21.69 0.55 -11.62
C TYR A 38 22.35 1.92 -11.40
N GLU A 39 23.48 2.00 -10.69
CA GLU A 39 24.14 3.28 -10.37
C GLU A 39 24.59 4.03 -11.63
N ASN A 40 25.08 3.29 -12.64
CA ASN A 40 25.61 3.89 -13.88
C ASN A 40 24.55 4.35 -14.88
N ILE A 41 23.26 4.13 -14.60
CA ILE A 41 22.15 4.48 -15.49
C ILE A 41 21.17 5.46 -14.82
N GLU A 42 21.57 6.07 -13.70
CA GLU A 42 20.76 7.03 -12.94
C GLU A 42 19.37 6.48 -12.57
N ALA A 43 19.24 5.15 -12.36
CA ALA A 43 17.98 4.53 -12.02
C ALA A 43 17.57 4.86 -10.58
N THR A 44 16.31 5.18 -10.39
CA THR A 44 15.70 5.30 -9.06
C THR A 44 15.16 3.95 -8.62
N VAL A 45 15.65 3.42 -7.50
CA VAL A 45 15.18 2.16 -6.92
C VAL A 45 14.28 2.48 -5.73
N ILE A 46 13.00 2.11 -5.85
CA ILE A 46 12.00 2.29 -4.78
C ILE A 46 11.58 0.91 -4.30
N PRO A 47 11.87 0.54 -3.04
CA PRO A 47 11.37 -0.73 -2.49
C PRO A 47 9.84 -0.68 -2.38
N LEU A 48 9.17 -1.68 -2.97
CA LEU A 48 7.71 -1.79 -2.94
C LEU A 48 7.20 -2.59 -1.75
N ILE A 49 7.98 -3.57 -1.33
CA ILE A 49 7.64 -4.45 -0.20
C ILE A 49 8.94 -4.96 0.44
N ASP A 50 8.97 -4.93 1.75
CA ASP A 50 10.02 -5.55 2.58
C ASP A 50 9.35 -6.07 3.85
N ALA A 51 8.64 -7.19 3.73
CA ALA A 51 7.91 -7.74 4.87
C ALA A 51 7.89 -9.28 4.82
N PRO A 52 8.28 -9.94 5.93
CA PRO A 52 8.20 -11.40 6.05
C PRO A 52 6.78 -11.89 6.40
N LYS A 53 5.77 -11.05 6.22
CA LYS A 53 4.38 -11.30 6.66
C LYS A 53 3.38 -10.90 5.59
N THR A 54 2.20 -11.54 5.62
CA THR A 54 1.04 -11.15 4.83
C THR A 54 0.48 -9.80 5.29
N ILE A 55 -0.44 -9.24 4.52
CA ILE A 55 -1.16 -8.00 4.86
C ILE A 55 -1.93 -8.08 6.19
N LEU A 56 -2.28 -9.27 6.64
CA LEU A 56 -2.91 -9.52 7.94
C LEU A 56 -1.91 -9.87 9.06
N GLY A 57 -0.59 -9.74 8.80
CA GLY A 57 0.46 -10.02 9.78
C GLY A 57 0.76 -11.50 9.99
N GLN A 58 0.24 -12.39 9.15
CA GLN A 58 0.52 -13.82 9.20
C GLN A 58 1.95 -14.08 8.74
N SER A 59 2.73 -14.83 9.51
CA SER A 59 4.00 -15.39 9.04
C SER A 59 3.74 -16.50 8.04
N PHE A 60 4.55 -16.57 6.99
CA PHE A 60 4.44 -17.61 5.97
C PHE A 60 5.82 -18.18 5.64
N LYS A 61 5.82 -19.33 4.98
CA LYS A 61 7.02 -19.97 4.41
C LYS A 61 6.80 -20.21 2.93
N TYR A 62 7.87 -20.21 2.16
CA TYR A 62 7.78 -20.71 0.80
C TYR A 62 7.44 -22.20 0.81
N PRO A 63 6.64 -22.68 -0.14
CA PRO A 63 6.44 -24.11 -0.33
C PRO A 63 7.78 -24.83 -0.49
N SER A 64 7.89 -26.03 0.05
CA SER A 64 9.16 -26.80 0.09
C SER A 64 9.41 -27.70 -1.12
N GLY A 65 8.43 -27.80 -2.03
CA GLY A 65 8.53 -28.62 -3.25
C GLY A 65 9.22 -27.89 -4.41
N THR A 66 9.19 -28.50 -5.61
CA THR A 66 9.64 -27.83 -6.83
C THR A 66 8.85 -26.56 -7.04
N PRO A 67 9.52 -25.40 -7.19
CA PRO A 67 8.83 -24.12 -7.34
C PRO A 67 7.92 -24.09 -8.58
N LEU A 68 6.71 -23.60 -8.42
CA LEU A 68 5.80 -23.25 -9.50
C LEU A 68 5.32 -21.82 -9.29
N ILE A 69 5.75 -20.90 -10.17
CA ILE A 69 5.37 -19.50 -10.12
C ILE A 69 4.35 -19.22 -11.23
N ASN A 70 3.18 -18.72 -10.85
CA ASN A 70 2.15 -18.31 -11.78
C ASN A 70 1.86 -16.83 -11.62
N ALA A 71 2.03 -16.07 -12.71
CA ALA A 71 1.77 -14.63 -12.75
C ALA A 71 0.57 -14.32 -13.64
N PHE A 72 -0.30 -13.43 -13.16
CA PHE A 72 -1.51 -13.00 -13.84
C PHE A 72 -1.59 -11.48 -13.90
N ASN A 73 -2.01 -10.95 -15.03
CA ASN A 73 -2.51 -9.59 -15.15
C ASN A 73 -4.04 -9.66 -15.05
N ILE A 74 -4.61 -8.99 -14.06
CA ILE A 74 -6.03 -9.05 -13.73
C ILE A 74 -6.62 -7.66 -13.82
N ASP A 75 -7.62 -7.49 -14.67
CA ASP A 75 -8.40 -6.27 -14.82
C ASP A 75 -9.75 -6.42 -14.11
N ILE A 76 -10.02 -5.57 -13.12
CA ILE A 76 -11.27 -5.54 -12.38
C ILE A 76 -12.03 -4.27 -12.81
N PRO A 77 -13.14 -4.36 -13.53
CA PRO A 77 -13.92 -3.18 -13.95
C PRO A 77 -14.44 -2.41 -12.74
N VAL A 78 -14.67 -1.10 -12.92
CA VAL A 78 -15.19 -0.20 -11.87
C VAL A 78 -16.42 -0.80 -11.19
N GLY A 79 -16.41 -0.81 -9.86
CA GLY A 79 -17.49 -1.31 -9.03
C GLY A 79 -17.62 -2.84 -8.97
N LYS A 80 -16.89 -3.58 -9.84
CA LYS A 80 -16.90 -5.05 -9.80
C LYS A 80 -16.06 -5.57 -8.65
N LYS A 81 -16.42 -6.75 -8.18
CA LYS A 81 -15.75 -7.43 -7.08
C LYS A 81 -15.54 -8.91 -7.40
N THR A 82 -14.52 -9.48 -6.79
CA THR A 82 -14.30 -10.93 -6.79
C THR A 82 -15.39 -11.66 -6.01
N SER A 83 -15.55 -12.94 -6.23
CA SER A 83 -16.23 -13.80 -5.26
C SER A 83 -15.45 -13.83 -3.93
N LEU A 84 -16.11 -14.24 -2.86
CA LEU A 84 -15.45 -14.52 -1.59
C LEU A 84 -14.53 -15.73 -1.76
N HIS A 85 -13.22 -15.56 -1.51
CA HIS A 85 -12.21 -16.58 -1.76
C HIS A 85 -11.02 -16.45 -0.81
N LYS A 86 -10.15 -17.46 -0.83
CA LYS A 86 -8.89 -17.51 -0.08
C LYS A 86 -7.78 -18.11 -0.95
N HIS A 87 -6.55 -18.01 -0.50
CA HIS A 87 -5.36 -18.57 -1.14
C HIS A 87 -4.62 -19.50 -0.18
N ALA A 88 -4.18 -20.65 -0.67
CA ALA A 88 -3.42 -21.63 0.11
C ALA A 88 -1.90 -21.38 0.09
N VAL A 89 -1.42 -20.55 -0.84
CA VAL A 89 0.00 -20.21 -1.02
C VAL A 89 0.21 -18.71 -1.01
N PRO A 90 1.42 -18.22 -0.76
CA PRO A 90 1.71 -16.79 -0.81
C PRO A 90 1.39 -16.22 -2.20
N LEU A 91 0.62 -15.13 -2.21
CA LEU A 91 0.29 -14.36 -3.41
C LEU A 91 0.85 -12.95 -3.25
N PHE A 92 1.85 -12.61 -4.07
CA PHE A 92 2.29 -11.23 -4.21
C PHE A 92 1.31 -10.49 -5.11
N VAL A 93 0.86 -9.32 -4.68
CA VAL A 93 -0.02 -8.43 -5.45
C VAL A 93 0.65 -7.08 -5.62
N TYR A 94 0.61 -6.58 -6.86
CA TYR A 94 1.01 -5.21 -7.21
C TYR A 94 -0.12 -4.50 -7.95
N VAL A 95 -0.53 -3.33 -7.47
CA VAL A 95 -1.55 -2.50 -8.12
C VAL A 95 -0.89 -1.62 -9.17
N VAL A 96 -1.13 -1.94 -10.44
CA VAL A 96 -0.58 -1.21 -11.59
C VAL A 96 -1.32 0.11 -11.81
N SER A 97 -2.67 0.07 -11.73
CA SER A 97 -3.52 1.25 -11.90
C SER A 97 -4.82 1.10 -11.14
N GLY A 98 -5.51 2.22 -10.92
CA GLY A 98 -6.78 2.26 -10.20
C GLY A 98 -6.63 2.17 -8.70
N GLU A 99 -7.74 1.81 -8.06
CA GLU A 99 -7.86 1.66 -6.62
C GLU A 99 -8.80 0.51 -6.29
N MET A 100 -8.48 -0.28 -5.27
CA MET A 100 -9.35 -1.33 -4.78
C MET A 100 -9.42 -1.35 -3.27
N ILE A 101 -10.54 -1.86 -2.78
CA ILE A 101 -10.73 -2.21 -1.37
C ILE A 101 -10.78 -3.72 -1.27
N VAL A 102 -9.98 -4.28 -0.36
CA VAL A 102 -10.07 -5.69 0.02
C VAL A 102 -10.71 -5.78 1.40
N ASP A 103 -11.80 -6.53 1.47
CA ASP A 103 -12.58 -6.78 2.68
C ASP A 103 -12.19 -8.13 3.28
N TYR A 104 -11.56 -8.11 4.45
CA TYR A 104 -11.10 -9.28 5.19
C TYR A 104 -12.07 -9.69 6.31
N GLY A 105 -13.35 -9.30 6.22
CA GLY A 105 -14.37 -9.62 7.22
C GLY A 105 -14.02 -9.05 8.60
N SER A 106 -13.89 -9.91 9.60
CA SER A 106 -13.58 -9.49 10.99
C SER A 106 -12.21 -8.80 11.16
N LYS A 107 -11.31 -8.87 10.18
CA LYS A 107 -10.03 -8.15 10.15
C LYS A 107 -10.11 -6.78 9.48
N GLY A 108 -11.31 -6.38 9.06
CA GLY A 108 -11.58 -5.07 8.47
C GLY A 108 -11.16 -4.97 7.00
N LYS A 109 -11.20 -3.73 6.50
CA LYS A 109 -10.92 -3.43 5.10
C LYS A 109 -9.56 -2.76 4.94
N ARG A 110 -8.95 -2.96 3.76
CA ARG A 110 -7.71 -2.30 3.35
C ARG A 110 -7.90 -1.70 1.97
N THR A 111 -7.40 -0.48 1.78
CA THR A 111 -7.42 0.21 0.49
C THR A 111 -6.04 0.16 -0.13
N PHE A 112 -5.98 -0.20 -1.41
CA PHE A 112 -4.75 -0.27 -2.20
C PHE A 112 -4.91 0.59 -3.45
N LYS A 113 -3.92 1.46 -3.70
CA LYS A 113 -3.85 2.34 -4.87
C LYS A 113 -2.72 1.92 -5.79
N ALA A 114 -2.71 2.45 -7.00
CA ALA A 114 -1.60 2.29 -7.93
C ALA A 114 -0.24 2.51 -7.23
N GLY A 115 0.71 1.61 -7.45
CA GLY A 115 2.02 1.57 -6.77
C GLY A 115 2.04 0.78 -5.45
N SER A 116 0.89 0.36 -4.92
CA SER A 116 0.85 -0.50 -3.72
C SER A 116 1.28 -1.92 -4.05
N ALA A 117 2.08 -2.53 -3.16
CA ALA A 117 2.42 -3.95 -3.21
C ALA A 117 2.24 -4.60 -1.82
N TYR A 118 1.83 -5.85 -1.79
CA TYR A 118 1.65 -6.62 -0.55
C TYR A 118 1.63 -8.12 -0.81
N ILE A 119 1.80 -8.91 0.27
CA ILE A 119 1.50 -10.35 0.24
C ILE A 119 0.09 -10.54 0.78
N GLU A 120 -0.75 -11.19 -0.02
CA GLU A 120 -2.15 -11.44 0.33
C GLU A 120 -2.28 -12.39 1.52
N ALA A 121 -3.41 -12.30 2.22
CA ALA A 121 -3.73 -13.19 3.33
C ALA A 121 -3.81 -14.65 2.87
N ILE A 122 -3.22 -15.54 3.65
CA ILE A 122 -3.21 -16.99 3.38
C ILE A 122 -4.30 -17.63 4.24
N GLU A 123 -5.06 -18.57 3.65
CA GLU A 123 -6.17 -19.32 4.27
C GLU A 123 -7.22 -18.41 4.96
N TRP A 124 -7.36 -17.17 4.48
CA TRP A 124 -8.31 -16.18 5.00
C TRP A 124 -9.23 -15.68 3.91
N CYS A 125 -10.53 -15.89 4.07
CA CYS A 125 -11.54 -15.51 3.08
C CYS A 125 -11.67 -13.98 2.97
N HIS A 126 -11.62 -13.47 1.73
CA HIS A 126 -11.70 -12.04 1.45
C HIS A 126 -12.36 -11.76 0.09
N ILE A 127 -12.72 -10.51 -0.12
CA ILE A 127 -13.29 -9.99 -1.37
C ILE A 127 -12.51 -8.74 -1.76
N ALA A 128 -12.03 -8.67 -3.00
CA ALA A 128 -11.47 -7.46 -3.59
C ALA A 128 -12.52 -6.77 -4.46
N GLN A 129 -12.63 -5.44 -4.37
CA GLN A 129 -13.54 -4.63 -5.17
C GLN A 129 -12.79 -3.43 -5.76
N ALA A 130 -12.88 -3.25 -7.08
CA ALA A 130 -12.42 -2.03 -7.73
C ALA A 130 -13.31 -0.86 -7.35
N VAL A 131 -12.70 0.25 -6.92
CA VAL A 131 -13.37 1.48 -6.50
C VAL A 131 -12.84 2.68 -7.30
N GLY A 132 -13.43 3.86 -7.08
CA GLY A 132 -13.07 5.05 -7.84
C GLY A 132 -13.71 5.10 -9.22
N ASN A 133 -13.08 5.77 -10.18
CA ASN A 133 -13.63 6.09 -11.48
C ASN A 133 -12.92 5.39 -12.66
N GLN A 134 -11.97 4.52 -12.39
CA GLN A 134 -11.23 3.75 -13.40
C GLN A 134 -11.08 2.29 -12.98
N PRO A 135 -10.94 1.34 -13.94
CA PRO A 135 -10.66 -0.05 -13.62
C PRO A 135 -9.40 -0.22 -12.79
N THR A 136 -9.39 -1.21 -11.91
CA THR A 136 -8.19 -1.59 -11.18
C THR A 136 -7.47 -2.69 -11.94
N LYS A 137 -6.19 -2.44 -12.28
CA LYS A 137 -5.31 -3.43 -12.86
C LYS A 137 -4.29 -3.88 -11.83
N ILE A 138 -4.17 -5.18 -11.64
CA ILE A 138 -3.20 -5.78 -10.72
C ILE A 138 -2.35 -6.84 -11.42
N ILE A 139 -1.13 -7.00 -10.93
CA ILE A 139 -0.31 -8.19 -11.18
C ILE A 139 -0.36 -9.04 -9.93
N GLY A 140 -0.84 -10.27 -10.06
CA GLY A 140 -0.83 -11.29 -9.01
C GLY A 140 0.20 -12.36 -9.33
N VAL A 141 1.09 -12.68 -8.38
CA VAL A 141 2.14 -13.70 -8.54
C VAL A 141 2.01 -14.72 -7.42
N TYR A 142 1.54 -15.91 -7.75
CA TYR A 142 1.47 -17.03 -6.83
C TYR A 142 2.84 -17.68 -6.68
N LEU A 143 3.31 -17.80 -5.46
CA LEU A 143 4.56 -18.44 -5.10
C LEU A 143 4.26 -19.86 -4.59
N GLY A 144 3.94 -20.73 -5.52
CA GLY A 144 3.50 -22.11 -5.26
C GLY A 144 4.59 -23.16 -5.47
N GLN A 145 4.16 -24.41 -5.46
CA GLN A 145 4.96 -25.58 -5.83
C GLN A 145 4.18 -26.45 -6.83
N GLU A 146 4.83 -27.43 -7.45
CA GLU A 146 4.21 -28.38 -8.39
C GLU A 146 3.12 -29.23 -7.72
N LYS A 147 2.02 -28.58 -7.35
CA LYS A 147 0.73 -29.17 -7.00
C LYS A 147 -0.34 -28.30 -7.61
N PRO A 148 -1.02 -28.71 -8.68
CA PRO A 148 -1.92 -27.86 -9.48
C PRO A 148 -3.04 -27.18 -8.69
N ASP A 149 -3.46 -27.76 -7.57
CA ASP A 149 -4.59 -27.28 -6.79
C ASP A 149 -4.27 -26.10 -5.86
N GLN A 150 -2.99 -25.80 -5.61
CA GLN A 150 -2.59 -24.76 -4.65
C GLN A 150 -2.57 -23.34 -5.24
N ILE A 151 -2.53 -23.21 -6.57
CA ILE A 151 -2.45 -21.91 -7.26
C ILE A 151 -3.81 -21.35 -7.67
N LYS A 152 -4.89 -22.06 -7.40
CA LYS A 152 -6.24 -21.59 -7.66
C LYS A 152 -6.83 -20.99 -6.38
N PRO A 153 -7.51 -19.83 -6.48
CA PRO A 153 -8.26 -19.33 -5.33
C PRO A 153 -9.38 -20.32 -4.98
N GLU A 154 -9.52 -20.62 -3.70
CA GLU A 154 -10.59 -21.47 -3.20
C GLU A 154 -11.80 -20.60 -2.84
N THR A 155 -12.99 -21.02 -3.28
CA THR A 155 -14.24 -20.32 -2.93
C THR A 155 -14.59 -20.59 -1.46
N CYS A 156 -14.93 -19.56 -0.74
CA CYS A 156 -15.42 -19.66 0.62
C CYS A 156 -16.95 -19.63 0.66
N SER A 157 -17.55 -20.46 1.52
CA SER A 157 -19.00 -20.47 1.72
C SER A 157 -19.49 -19.33 2.60
N LYS A 158 -18.65 -18.81 3.48
CA LYS A 158 -18.94 -17.69 4.41
C LYS A 158 -17.68 -16.93 4.78
N PRO A 159 -17.78 -15.64 5.19
CA PRO A 159 -16.66 -14.88 5.76
C PRO A 159 -16.12 -15.52 7.05
N ASN A 160 -14.82 -15.22 7.33
CA ASN A 160 -14.20 -15.60 8.62
C ASN A 160 -14.68 -14.70 9.76
#